data_662f0ecb0c8a5757204288ab45f6dd05
#
_entry.id   662f0ecb0c8a5757204288ab45f6dd05
#
_cell.length_a   1.000
_cell.length_b   1.000
_cell.length_c   1.000
_cell.angle_alpha   90.00
_cell.angle_beta   90.00
_cell.angle_gamma   90.00
#
_symmetry.space_group_name_H-M   'P 1'
#
loop_
_entity.id
_entity.type
_entity.pdbx_description
1 polymer ?
#
loop_
_entity_poly.entity_id
_entity_poly.type
_entity_poly.pdbx_seq_one_letter_code
_entity_poly.pdbx_strand_id
1 'polypeptide(L)'
;MQGSGVALVAVLLSVVGCSTPDIRPSDAVFDELMRKSGLWIQLAQVEPMMQAGVSQAQARTTALTEEDLAHLQEAIASAYAADALRTTVRDQLVATLPAQDAAAVLRWLSSDLGQRITALEAAGLSPDAATKRSDAGPRLLASLPASRREKVERLAKATFSADAAAAIIVDTMIGVSRGLTFGRTGVPVERVEDLKSKFQSQKDRFVEVLEPRIVADFASIYQPLSDQELDQYVAFCESSAGHEFALTSLDALDKALTEAATRLGQRLADVSAMQGGALPPALRVVAARAG
;
A
#
# COMPACT_ATOMS: atom_id res chain seq x y z
N MET A 1 28.61 29.09 77.89
CA MET A 1 27.74 27.95 78.10
C MET A 1 26.95 27.77 76.80
N GLN A 2 27.45 26.93 76.02
CA GLN A 2 26.96 25.79 75.30
C GLN A 2 25.55 26.02 74.65
N GLY A 3 25.57 26.28 73.36
CA GLY A 3 24.39 26.24 72.50
C GLY A 3 24.66 25.27 71.35
N SER A 4 23.93 24.16 71.36
CA SER A 4 24.03 23.05 70.40
C SER A 4 23.49 23.44 69.05
N GLY A 5 24.32 23.32 68.04
CA GLY A 5 23.93 23.43 66.65
C GLY A 5 23.26 22.14 66.14
N VAL A 6 22.07 22.26 65.58
CA VAL A 6 21.39 21.20 64.87
C VAL A 6 21.75 21.30 63.39
N ALA A 7 22.51 20.33 62.90
CA ALA A 7 22.84 20.21 61.49
C ALA A 7 21.67 19.57 60.73
N LEU A 8 21.05 20.33 59.83
CA LEU A 8 20.01 19.85 58.94
C LEU A 8 20.70 19.17 57.72
N VAL A 9 20.66 17.84 57.68
CA VAL A 9 21.12 17.06 56.53
C VAL A 9 20.02 17.07 55.49
N ALA A 10 20.21 17.85 54.41
CA ALA A 10 19.36 17.80 53.24
C ALA A 10 19.74 16.58 52.41
N VAL A 11 18.92 15.55 52.39
CA VAL A 11 19.03 14.41 51.50
C VAL A 11 18.49 14.83 50.14
N LEU A 12 19.39 15.09 49.19
CA LEU A 12 19.07 15.24 47.76
C LEU A 12 18.72 13.86 47.18
N LEU A 13 17.45 13.57 47.08
CA LEU A 13 16.94 12.46 46.25
C LEU A 13 17.18 12.80 44.77
N SER A 14 18.28 12.32 44.22
CA SER A 14 18.51 12.30 42.78
C SER A 14 17.56 11.28 42.17
N VAL A 15 16.47 11.76 41.59
CA VAL A 15 15.62 10.95 40.72
C VAL A 15 16.40 10.69 39.43
N VAL A 16 17.09 9.55 39.39
CA VAL A 16 17.62 9.01 38.13
C VAL A 16 16.42 8.59 37.32
N GLY A 17 15.99 9.45 36.44
CA GLY A 17 15.05 9.10 35.40
C GLY A 17 15.66 8.00 34.54
N CYS A 18 15.23 6.75 34.70
CA CYS A 18 15.48 5.71 33.73
C CYS A 18 14.76 6.10 32.44
N SER A 19 15.45 6.83 31.58
CA SER A 19 15.07 6.87 30.17
C SER A 19 15.30 5.46 29.65
N THR A 20 14.23 4.69 29.48
CA THR A 20 14.28 3.47 28.70
C THR A 20 14.84 3.85 27.33
N PRO A 21 15.94 3.24 26.86
CA PRO A 21 16.43 3.51 25.53
C PRO A 21 15.29 3.14 24.56
N ASP A 22 14.93 4.08 23.70
CA ASP A 22 14.00 3.88 22.61
C ASP A 22 14.70 2.93 21.62
N ILE A 23 14.59 1.62 21.87
CA ILE A 23 15.18 0.58 21.03
C ILE A 23 14.33 0.55 19.79
N ARG A 24 14.72 1.33 18.78
CA ARG A 24 14.10 1.21 17.45
C ARG A 24 14.36 -0.21 16.94
N PRO A 25 13.33 -0.92 16.51
CA PRO A 25 13.50 -2.23 15.89
C PRO A 25 14.48 -2.09 14.71
N SER A 26 15.35 -3.08 14.52
CA SER A 26 16.26 -3.10 13.38
C SER A 26 15.49 -3.27 12.07
N ASP A 27 16.08 -2.85 10.95
CA ASP A 27 15.53 -3.06 9.60
C ASP A 27 15.12 -4.51 9.37
N ALA A 28 15.85 -5.48 9.93
CA ALA A 28 15.54 -6.90 9.85
C ALA A 28 14.17 -7.27 10.45
N VAL A 29 13.73 -6.58 11.49
CA VAL A 29 12.39 -6.79 12.10
C VAL A 29 11.30 -6.34 11.13
N PHE A 30 11.49 -5.21 10.46
CA PHE A 30 10.53 -4.72 9.48
C PHE A 30 10.55 -5.55 8.19
N ASP A 31 11.70 -6.04 7.75
CA ASP A 31 11.78 -7.01 6.67
C ASP A 31 11.00 -8.30 6.99
N GLU A 32 11.11 -8.80 8.24
CA GLU A 32 10.33 -9.94 8.69
C GLU A 32 8.83 -9.61 8.73
N LEU A 33 8.46 -8.44 9.24
CA LEU A 33 7.08 -7.96 9.26
C LEU A 33 6.48 -7.93 7.84
N MET A 34 7.19 -7.36 6.88
CA MET A 34 6.77 -7.29 5.48
C MET A 34 6.61 -8.68 4.85
N ARG A 35 7.51 -9.63 5.17
CA ARG A 35 7.39 -11.01 4.67
C ARG A 35 6.18 -11.71 5.27
N LYS A 36 6.00 -11.63 6.59
CA LYS A 36 4.93 -12.32 7.29
C LYS A 36 3.54 -11.73 7.01
N SER A 37 3.45 -10.44 6.73
CA SER A 37 2.20 -9.78 6.35
C SER A 37 1.83 -9.94 4.87
N GLY A 38 2.70 -10.54 4.06
CA GLY A 38 2.47 -10.65 2.62
C GLY A 38 2.83 -9.39 1.81
N LEU A 39 3.12 -8.24 2.43
CA LEU A 39 3.53 -7.01 1.73
C LEU A 39 4.71 -7.25 0.80
N TRP A 40 5.69 -8.07 1.21
CA TRP A 40 6.85 -8.41 0.41
C TRP A 40 6.49 -9.02 -0.95
N ILE A 41 5.51 -9.93 -0.96
CA ILE A 41 5.03 -10.60 -2.18
C ILE A 41 4.15 -9.64 -2.98
N GLN A 42 3.25 -8.89 -2.32
CA GLN A 42 2.37 -7.94 -2.98
C GLN A 42 3.16 -6.88 -3.75
N LEU A 43 4.23 -6.32 -3.17
CA LEU A 43 5.09 -5.35 -3.85
C LEU A 43 5.79 -5.93 -5.08
N ALA A 44 6.09 -7.23 -5.10
CA ALA A 44 6.65 -7.90 -6.28
C ALA A 44 5.62 -8.11 -7.40
N GLN A 45 4.32 -8.01 -7.12
CA GLN A 45 3.26 -8.12 -8.13
C GLN A 45 2.93 -6.79 -8.79
N VAL A 46 3.40 -5.66 -8.27
CA VAL A 46 3.04 -4.33 -8.81
C VAL A 46 3.53 -4.17 -10.25
N GLU A 47 4.80 -4.45 -10.51
CA GLU A 47 5.36 -4.36 -11.86
C GLU A 47 4.65 -5.27 -12.86
N PRO A 48 4.48 -6.59 -12.62
CA PRO A 48 3.71 -7.46 -13.51
C PRO A 48 2.25 -6.99 -13.74
N MET A 49 1.59 -6.45 -12.73
CA MET A 49 0.24 -5.89 -12.87
C MET A 49 0.22 -4.68 -13.80
N MET A 50 1.19 -3.77 -13.68
CA MET A 50 1.32 -2.61 -14.56
C MET A 50 1.58 -3.04 -16.01
N GLN A 51 2.46 -4.02 -16.24
CA GLN A 51 2.74 -4.61 -17.55
C GLN A 51 1.48 -5.23 -18.18
N ALA A 52 0.74 -6.01 -17.40
CA ALA A 52 -0.51 -6.63 -17.84
C ALA A 52 -1.56 -5.57 -18.22
N GLY A 53 -1.67 -4.49 -17.44
CA GLY A 53 -2.57 -3.36 -17.70
C GLY A 53 -2.25 -2.68 -19.04
N VAL A 54 -0.99 -2.42 -19.32
CA VAL A 54 -0.53 -1.83 -20.58
C VAL A 54 -0.81 -2.77 -21.76
N SER A 55 -0.47 -4.04 -21.63
CA SER A 55 -0.72 -5.04 -22.68
C SER A 55 -2.22 -5.18 -22.99
N GLN A 56 -3.08 -5.15 -21.97
CA GLN A 56 -4.53 -5.18 -22.15
C GLN A 56 -5.06 -3.90 -22.82
N ALA A 57 -4.52 -2.74 -22.48
CA ALA A 57 -4.90 -1.48 -23.11
C ALA A 57 -4.47 -1.45 -24.58
N GLN A 58 -3.26 -1.90 -24.89
CA GLN A 58 -2.74 -2.01 -26.27
C GLN A 58 -3.60 -2.96 -27.11
N ALA A 59 -3.99 -4.10 -26.57
CA ALA A 59 -4.85 -5.06 -27.28
C ALA A 59 -6.23 -4.48 -27.69
N ARG A 60 -6.72 -3.49 -26.94
CA ARG A 60 -7.99 -2.83 -27.21
C ARG A 60 -7.90 -1.64 -28.16
N THR A 61 -6.76 -0.97 -28.24
CA THR A 61 -6.65 0.33 -28.91
C THR A 61 -5.63 0.32 -30.04
N THR A 62 -4.65 -0.60 -30.06
CA THR A 62 -3.51 -0.63 -30.99
C THR A 62 -2.85 0.75 -31.20
N ALA A 63 -2.83 1.55 -30.13
CA ALA A 63 -2.46 2.97 -30.21
C ALA A 63 -0.96 3.22 -30.14
N LEU A 64 -0.17 2.23 -29.68
CA LEU A 64 1.28 2.29 -29.60
C LEU A 64 1.92 1.47 -30.71
N THR A 65 3.07 1.93 -31.20
CA THR A 65 3.95 1.09 -32.02
C THR A 65 4.60 0.00 -31.15
N GLU A 66 5.18 -1.02 -31.75
CA GLU A 66 5.92 -2.06 -31.01
C GLU A 66 7.10 -1.45 -30.23
N GLU A 67 7.78 -0.48 -30.81
CA GLU A 67 8.90 0.24 -30.20
C GLU A 67 8.43 1.07 -28.99
N ASP A 68 7.35 1.86 -29.12
CA ASP A 68 6.76 2.63 -28.01
C ASP A 68 6.30 1.72 -26.88
N LEU A 69 5.73 0.56 -27.21
CA LEU A 69 5.29 -0.43 -26.22
C LEU A 69 6.50 -1.01 -25.47
N ALA A 70 7.56 -1.36 -26.17
CA ALA A 70 8.79 -1.88 -25.56
C ALA A 70 9.42 -0.84 -24.61
N HIS A 71 9.54 0.42 -25.03
CA HIS A 71 10.04 1.51 -24.18
C HIS A 71 9.16 1.74 -22.94
N LEU A 72 7.83 1.69 -23.09
CA LEU A 72 6.92 1.82 -21.96
C LEU A 72 7.08 0.65 -20.97
N GLN A 73 7.23 -0.56 -21.49
CA GLN A 73 7.44 -1.75 -20.64
C GLN A 73 8.77 -1.68 -19.88
N GLU A 74 9.85 -1.24 -20.53
CA GLU A 74 11.15 -1.02 -19.88
C GLU A 74 11.07 0.08 -18.80
N ALA A 75 10.40 1.18 -19.10
CA ALA A 75 10.18 2.27 -18.16
C ALA A 75 9.39 1.80 -16.92
N ILE A 76 8.36 0.97 -17.10
CA ILE A 76 7.58 0.35 -16.01
C ILE A 76 8.47 -0.57 -15.17
N ALA A 77 9.21 -1.49 -15.80
CA ALA A 77 10.08 -2.43 -15.10
C ALA A 77 11.10 -1.71 -14.20
N SER A 78 11.69 -0.63 -14.71
CA SER A 78 12.63 0.18 -13.95
C SER A 78 11.97 1.02 -12.85
N ALA A 79 10.81 1.62 -13.10
CA ALA A 79 10.15 2.52 -12.16
C ALA A 79 9.53 1.74 -10.98
N TYR A 80 8.97 0.57 -11.25
CA TYR A 80 8.27 -0.28 -10.27
C TYR A 80 9.10 -1.50 -9.82
N ALA A 81 10.42 -1.42 -9.92
CA ALA A 81 11.30 -2.50 -9.45
C ALA A 81 10.98 -2.86 -7.99
N ALA A 82 10.71 -4.14 -7.74
CA ALA A 82 10.22 -4.63 -6.44
C ALA A 82 11.12 -4.22 -5.26
N ASP A 83 12.44 -4.25 -5.43
CA ASP A 83 13.37 -3.90 -4.37
C ASP A 83 13.34 -2.41 -4.01
N ALA A 84 13.12 -1.53 -4.99
CA ALA A 84 12.95 -0.11 -4.74
C ALA A 84 11.64 0.16 -3.96
N LEU A 85 10.55 -0.49 -4.35
CA LEU A 85 9.28 -0.39 -3.62
C LEU A 85 9.41 -0.91 -2.18
N ARG A 86 10.05 -2.08 -2.00
CA ARG A 86 10.29 -2.68 -0.69
C ARG A 86 11.12 -1.79 0.22
N THR A 87 12.16 -1.16 -0.33
CA THR A 87 13.01 -0.23 0.41
C THR A 87 12.20 0.97 0.90
N THR A 88 11.43 1.63 0.02
CA THR A 88 10.61 2.78 0.40
C THR A 88 9.57 2.40 1.46
N VAL A 89 8.87 1.27 1.28
CA VAL A 89 7.86 0.79 2.25
C VAL A 89 8.51 0.47 3.59
N ARG A 90 9.62 -0.27 3.62
CA ARG A 90 10.33 -0.58 4.86
C ARG A 90 10.77 0.69 5.59
N ASP A 91 11.41 1.62 4.90
CA ASP A 91 11.93 2.84 5.49
C ASP A 91 10.81 3.70 6.09
N GLN A 92 9.64 3.71 5.44
CA GLN A 92 8.45 4.39 5.95
C GLN A 92 7.91 3.68 7.20
N LEU A 93 7.78 2.35 7.19
CA LEU A 93 7.35 1.57 8.35
C LEU A 93 8.30 1.77 9.55
N VAL A 94 9.62 1.75 9.31
CA VAL A 94 10.63 2.04 10.34
C VAL A 94 10.45 3.44 10.94
N ALA A 95 10.09 4.41 10.12
CA ALA A 95 9.93 5.80 10.56
C ALA A 95 8.64 6.05 11.34
N THR A 96 7.56 5.31 11.05
CA THR A 96 6.20 5.68 11.49
C THR A 96 5.50 4.64 12.35
N LEU A 97 5.76 3.33 12.19
CA LEU A 97 5.12 2.29 12.99
C LEU A 97 5.79 2.16 14.36
N PRO A 98 5.06 2.35 15.48
CA PRO A 98 5.62 2.19 16.81
C PRO A 98 6.17 0.77 17.05
N ALA A 99 7.31 0.67 17.71
CA ALA A 99 7.99 -0.60 17.98
C ALA A 99 7.11 -1.63 18.71
N GLN A 100 6.29 -1.18 19.64
CA GLN A 100 5.35 -2.03 20.37
C GLN A 100 4.27 -2.63 19.46
N ASP A 101 3.77 -1.85 18.49
CA ASP A 101 2.75 -2.28 17.55
C ASP A 101 3.36 -3.24 16.52
N ALA A 102 4.55 -2.95 15.99
CA ALA A 102 5.31 -3.87 15.14
C ALA A 102 5.51 -5.23 15.83
N ALA A 103 5.90 -5.25 17.12
CA ALA A 103 6.06 -6.48 17.88
C ALA A 103 4.72 -7.22 18.12
N ALA A 104 3.62 -6.50 18.34
CA ALA A 104 2.30 -7.10 18.51
C ALA A 104 1.80 -7.72 17.19
N VAL A 105 1.96 -7.02 16.07
CA VAL A 105 1.63 -7.51 14.73
C VAL A 105 2.45 -8.74 14.37
N LEU A 106 3.77 -8.73 14.62
CA LEU A 106 4.63 -9.89 14.37
C LEU A 106 4.22 -11.13 15.18
N ARG A 107 3.85 -10.94 16.45
CA ARG A 107 3.35 -12.07 17.27
C ARG A 107 2.09 -12.66 16.67
N TRP A 108 1.15 -11.82 16.23
CA TRP A 108 -0.10 -12.29 15.63
C TRP A 108 0.16 -12.99 14.29
N LEU A 109 0.94 -12.39 13.39
CA LEU A 109 1.31 -12.99 12.10
C LEU A 109 2.11 -14.29 12.25
N SER A 110 2.81 -14.49 13.38
CA SER A 110 3.55 -15.70 13.70
C SER A 110 2.69 -16.79 14.36
N SER A 111 1.44 -16.49 14.73
CA SER A 111 0.50 -17.50 15.21
C SER A 111 0.06 -18.43 14.08
N ASP A 112 -0.46 -19.62 14.43
CA ASP A 112 -0.96 -20.59 13.44
C ASP A 112 -2.05 -20.00 12.57
N LEU A 113 -2.96 -19.21 13.16
CA LEU A 113 -4.03 -18.54 12.42
C LEU A 113 -3.47 -17.43 11.52
N GLY A 114 -2.55 -16.60 12.01
CA GLY A 114 -1.93 -15.55 11.22
C GLY A 114 -1.20 -16.10 9.99
N GLN A 115 -0.39 -17.15 10.18
CA GLN A 115 0.29 -17.83 9.07
C GLN A 115 -0.68 -18.44 8.06
N ARG A 116 -1.76 -19.07 8.54
CA ARG A 116 -2.79 -19.62 7.67
C ARG A 116 -3.49 -18.55 6.85
N ILE A 117 -3.81 -17.40 7.45
CA ILE A 117 -4.44 -16.28 6.75
C ILE A 117 -3.49 -15.72 5.69
N THR A 118 -2.24 -15.44 6.03
CA THR A 118 -1.25 -14.95 5.05
C THR A 118 -1.06 -15.96 3.89
N ALA A 119 -1.12 -17.25 4.16
CA ALA A 119 -1.05 -18.28 3.11
C ALA A 119 -2.28 -18.25 2.18
N LEU A 120 -3.50 -18.03 2.72
CA LEU A 120 -4.72 -17.87 1.91
C LEU A 120 -4.65 -16.62 1.03
N GLU A 121 -4.18 -15.52 1.58
CA GLU A 121 -3.99 -14.25 0.85
C GLU A 121 -2.96 -14.40 -0.28
N ALA A 122 -1.81 -15.02 0.02
CA ALA A 122 -0.76 -15.28 -0.98
C ALA A 122 -1.25 -16.19 -2.11
N ALA A 123 -1.98 -17.26 -1.79
CA ALA A 123 -2.60 -18.13 -2.79
C ALA A 123 -3.60 -17.38 -3.68
N GLY A 124 -4.24 -16.37 -3.12
CA GLY A 124 -5.16 -15.48 -3.82
C GLY A 124 -4.49 -14.56 -4.86
N LEU A 125 -3.20 -14.33 -4.81
CA LEU A 125 -2.52 -13.40 -5.73
C LEU A 125 -2.29 -13.97 -7.14
N SER A 126 -2.46 -15.29 -7.35
CA SER A 126 -2.26 -15.85 -8.69
C SER A 126 -3.33 -15.36 -9.69
N PRO A 127 -2.98 -15.16 -10.98
CA PRO A 127 -3.92 -14.70 -12.01
C PRO A 127 -5.15 -15.61 -12.13
N ASP A 128 -4.96 -16.93 -12.04
CA ASP A 128 -6.06 -17.91 -12.09
C ASP A 128 -6.99 -17.77 -10.88
N ALA A 129 -6.44 -17.58 -9.69
CA ALA A 129 -7.25 -17.34 -8.49
C ALA A 129 -8.00 -16.01 -8.58
N ALA A 130 -7.39 -14.97 -9.10
CA ALA A 130 -8.03 -13.67 -9.31
C ALA A 130 -9.22 -13.76 -10.29
N THR A 131 -9.04 -14.48 -11.41
CA THR A 131 -10.12 -14.72 -12.38
C THR A 131 -11.27 -15.49 -11.74
N LYS A 132 -10.98 -16.62 -11.06
CA LYS A 132 -12.00 -17.42 -10.38
C LYS A 132 -12.77 -16.62 -9.34
N ARG A 133 -12.10 -15.76 -8.57
CA ARG A 133 -12.75 -14.88 -7.58
C ARG A 133 -13.66 -13.86 -8.25
N SER A 134 -13.19 -13.23 -9.32
CA SER A 134 -14.00 -12.25 -10.07
C SER A 134 -15.32 -12.84 -10.54
N ASP A 135 -15.31 -14.09 -10.96
CA ASP A 135 -16.49 -14.78 -11.50
C ASP A 135 -17.40 -15.35 -10.40
N ALA A 136 -16.83 -15.93 -9.36
CA ALA A 136 -17.55 -16.64 -8.31
C ALA A 136 -17.86 -15.79 -7.08
N GLY A 137 -17.00 -14.80 -6.75
CA GLY A 137 -17.08 -14.02 -5.53
C GLY A 137 -18.42 -13.34 -5.26
N PRO A 138 -19.03 -12.64 -6.23
CA PRO A 138 -20.32 -11.99 -6.01
C PRO A 138 -21.45 -12.98 -5.70
N ARG A 139 -21.47 -14.16 -6.33
CA ARG A 139 -22.46 -15.21 -6.06
C ARG A 139 -22.25 -15.82 -4.68
N LEU A 140 -20.99 -16.08 -4.34
CA LEU A 140 -20.62 -16.59 -3.01
C LEU A 140 -21.06 -15.60 -1.92
N LEU A 141 -20.71 -14.33 -2.04
CA LEU A 141 -21.11 -13.29 -1.10
C LEU A 141 -22.62 -13.22 -0.91
N ALA A 142 -23.38 -13.30 -2.00
CA ALA A 142 -24.84 -13.30 -1.96
C ALA A 142 -25.43 -14.52 -1.23
N SER A 143 -24.74 -15.66 -1.23
CA SER A 143 -25.15 -16.91 -0.58
C SER A 143 -24.74 -17.01 0.90
N LEU A 144 -23.87 -16.11 1.38
CA LEU A 144 -23.42 -16.17 2.77
C LEU A 144 -24.54 -15.83 3.76
N PRO A 145 -24.56 -16.49 4.93
CA PRO A 145 -25.38 -16.05 6.06
C PRO A 145 -25.08 -14.58 6.41
N ALA A 146 -26.10 -13.83 6.86
CA ALA A 146 -25.97 -12.41 7.15
C ALA A 146 -24.83 -12.13 8.16
N SER A 147 -24.72 -12.96 9.22
CA SER A 147 -23.65 -12.83 10.23
C SER A 147 -22.24 -12.98 9.66
N ARG A 148 -22.04 -13.91 8.70
CA ARG A 148 -20.74 -14.09 8.06
C ARG A 148 -20.43 -12.97 7.07
N ARG A 149 -21.43 -12.49 6.37
CA ARG A 149 -21.29 -11.33 5.46
C ARG A 149 -20.85 -10.09 6.24
N GLU A 150 -21.49 -9.80 7.36
CA GLU A 150 -21.11 -8.69 8.24
C GLU A 150 -19.64 -8.76 8.70
N LYS A 151 -19.13 -9.96 9.03
CA LYS A 151 -17.71 -10.15 9.41
C LYS A 151 -16.78 -9.82 8.25
N VAL A 152 -17.11 -10.26 7.03
CA VAL A 152 -16.31 -9.99 5.83
C VAL A 152 -16.32 -8.49 5.50
N GLU A 153 -17.46 -7.82 5.62
CA GLU A 153 -17.59 -6.36 5.44
C GLU A 153 -16.77 -5.59 6.49
N ARG A 154 -16.85 -6.00 7.76
CA ARG A 154 -16.02 -5.42 8.84
C ARG A 154 -14.53 -5.59 8.57
N LEU A 155 -14.12 -6.77 8.12
CA LEU A 155 -12.73 -7.04 7.78
C LEU A 155 -12.25 -6.14 6.64
N ALA A 156 -13.03 -5.98 5.57
CA ALA A 156 -12.71 -5.11 4.44
C ALA A 156 -12.50 -3.65 4.89
N LYS A 157 -13.32 -3.17 5.82
CA LYS A 157 -13.20 -1.83 6.42
C LYS A 157 -11.97 -1.72 7.33
N ALA A 158 -11.78 -2.70 8.23
CA ALA A 158 -10.68 -2.67 9.20
C ALA A 158 -9.29 -2.75 8.54
N THR A 159 -9.19 -3.34 7.35
CA THR A 159 -7.97 -3.43 6.56
C THR A 159 -7.77 -2.26 5.59
N PHE A 160 -8.71 -1.32 5.49
CA PHE A 160 -8.69 -0.20 4.52
C PHE A 160 -8.44 -0.64 3.07
N SER A 161 -8.86 -1.86 2.71
CA SER A 161 -8.50 -2.47 1.42
C SER A 161 -9.07 -1.71 0.21
N ALA A 162 -10.26 -1.11 0.33
CA ALA A 162 -10.84 -0.29 -0.71
C ALA A 162 -10.09 1.05 -0.86
N ASP A 163 -9.71 1.66 0.27
CA ASP A 163 -8.90 2.88 0.31
C ASP A 163 -7.53 2.66 -0.31
N ALA A 164 -6.87 1.54 0.02
CA ALA A 164 -5.58 1.15 -0.54
C ALA A 164 -5.68 0.95 -2.07
N ALA A 165 -6.68 0.24 -2.55
CA ALA A 165 -6.87 0.01 -3.97
C ALA A 165 -7.18 1.32 -4.72
N ALA A 166 -8.00 2.20 -4.16
CA ALA A 166 -8.30 3.51 -4.73
C ALA A 166 -7.07 4.42 -4.74
N ALA A 167 -6.27 4.42 -3.65
CA ALA A 167 -5.03 5.16 -3.56
C ALA A 167 -4.05 4.75 -4.66
N ILE A 168 -3.81 3.44 -4.85
CA ILE A 168 -2.93 2.91 -5.91
C ILE A 168 -3.29 3.52 -7.28
N ILE A 169 -4.59 3.57 -7.62
CA ILE A 169 -5.06 4.11 -8.90
C ILE A 169 -4.78 5.61 -8.98
N VAL A 170 -5.20 6.36 -7.98
CA VAL A 170 -5.12 7.83 -7.97
C VAL A 170 -3.66 8.30 -7.91
N ASP A 171 -2.84 7.69 -7.05
CA ASP A 171 -1.45 8.08 -6.87
C ASP A 171 -0.60 7.75 -8.08
N THR A 172 -0.92 6.62 -8.76
CA THR A 172 -0.32 6.32 -10.06
C THR A 172 -0.65 7.40 -11.09
N MET A 173 -1.90 7.84 -11.18
CA MET A 173 -2.30 8.91 -12.09
C MET A 173 -1.60 10.23 -11.77
N ILE A 174 -1.55 10.62 -10.50
CA ILE A 174 -0.85 11.84 -10.04
C ILE A 174 0.65 11.75 -10.31
N GLY A 175 1.28 10.65 -9.94
CA GLY A 175 2.72 10.46 -10.10
C GLY A 175 3.15 10.51 -11.56
N VAL A 176 2.44 9.80 -12.44
CA VAL A 176 2.70 9.84 -13.90
C VAL A 176 2.53 11.25 -14.45
N SER A 177 1.44 11.95 -14.09
CA SER A 177 1.21 13.33 -14.52
C SER A 177 2.34 14.27 -14.08
N ARG A 178 2.77 14.16 -12.82
CA ARG A 178 3.89 14.96 -12.28
C ARG A 178 5.20 14.65 -12.99
N GLY A 179 5.52 13.38 -13.19
CA GLY A 179 6.72 12.96 -13.87
C GLY A 179 6.78 13.46 -15.31
N LEU A 180 5.70 13.33 -16.06
CA LEU A 180 5.58 13.85 -17.42
C LEU A 180 5.74 15.38 -17.48
N THR A 181 5.16 16.13 -16.57
CA THR A 181 5.27 17.57 -16.52
C THR A 181 6.70 18.00 -16.20
N PHE A 182 7.32 17.38 -15.20
CA PHE A 182 8.70 17.66 -14.82
C PHE A 182 9.67 17.35 -15.98
N GLY A 183 9.56 16.19 -16.61
CA GLY A 183 10.41 15.82 -17.74
C GLY A 183 10.30 16.76 -18.94
N ARG A 184 9.11 17.36 -19.15
CA ARG A 184 8.90 18.32 -20.27
C ARG A 184 9.35 19.74 -19.96
N THR A 185 9.23 20.18 -18.72
CA THR A 185 9.43 21.59 -18.33
C THR A 185 10.66 21.82 -17.49
N GLY A 186 11.24 20.77 -16.91
CA GLY A 186 12.30 20.86 -15.92
C GLY A 186 11.87 21.52 -14.59
N VAL A 187 10.59 21.87 -14.47
CA VAL A 187 10.04 22.57 -13.29
C VAL A 187 9.17 21.60 -12.49
N PRO A 188 9.44 21.42 -11.19
CA PRO A 188 8.54 20.64 -10.32
C PRO A 188 7.13 21.25 -10.34
N VAL A 189 6.11 20.40 -10.40
CA VAL A 189 4.73 20.86 -10.28
C VAL A 189 4.49 21.26 -8.82
N GLU A 190 4.58 22.56 -8.52
CA GLU A 190 4.46 23.08 -7.15
C GLU A 190 3.03 23.00 -6.57
N ARG A 191 2.02 22.72 -7.42
CA ARG A 191 0.61 22.67 -7.01
C ARG A 191 0.09 21.23 -6.84
N VAL A 192 0.81 20.44 -6.06
CA VAL A 192 0.37 19.07 -5.69
C VAL A 192 -0.95 19.09 -4.93
N GLU A 193 -1.18 20.12 -4.09
CA GLU A 193 -2.40 20.25 -3.29
C GLU A 193 -3.64 20.51 -4.13
N ASP A 194 -3.51 21.30 -5.21
CA ASP A 194 -4.62 21.50 -6.15
C ASP A 194 -4.97 20.22 -6.92
N LEU A 195 -3.94 19.41 -7.25
CA LEU A 195 -4.16 18.10 -7.86
C LEU A 195 -4.74 17.11 -6.84
N LYS A 196 -4.21 17.06 -5.62
CA LYS A 196 -4.74 16.19 -4.55
C LYS A 196 -6.22 16.47 -4.26
N SER A 197 -6.64 17.75 -4.19
CA SER A 197 -8.03 18.08 -3.94
C SER A 197 -8.97 17.66 -5.07
N LYS A 198 -8.54 17.83 -6.32
CA LYS A 198 -9.28 17.33 -7.50
C LYS A 198 -9.39 15.82 -7.55
N PHE A 199 -8.33 15.12 -7.13
CA PHE A 199 -8.30 13.65 -7.14
C PHE A 199 -8.93 13.04 -5.89
N GLN A 200 -9.13 13.79 -4.80
CA GLN A 200 -9.78 13.26 -3.60
C GLN A 200 -11.22 12.80 -3.90
N SER A 201 -12.00 13.61 -4.62
CA SER A 201 -13.35 13.22 -5.03
C SER A 201 -13.39 12.01 -5.98
N GLN A 202 -12.31 11.79 -6.73
CA GLN A 202 -12.15 10.58 -7.55
C GLN A 202 -11.79 9.38 -6.70
N LYS A 203 -10.94 9.55 -5.69
CA LYS A 203 -10.60 8.48 -4.73
C LYS A 203 -11.85 7.96 -4.04
N ASP A 204 -12.70 8.84 -3.53
CA ASP A 204 -13.95 8.45 -2.87
C ASP A 204 -14.86 7.63 -3.81
N ARG A 205 -14.98 8.04 -5.08
CA ARG A 205 -15.72 7.29 -6.09
C ARG A 205 -15.10 5.91 -6.39
N PHE A 206 -13.77 5.83 -6.41
CA PHE A 206 -13.10 4.53 -6.59
C PHE A 206 -13.35 3.63 -5.38
N VAL A 207 -13.33 4.15 -4.16
CA VAL A 207 -13.68 3.39 -2.96
C VAL A 207 -15.09 2.82 -3.08
N GLU A 208 -16.09 3.64 -3.41
CA GLU A 208 -17.49 3.21 -3.57
C GLU A 208 -17.64 2.08 -4.62
N VAL A 209 -16.89 2.16 -5.71
CA VAL A 209 -16.94 1.16 -6.79
C VAL A 209 -16.17 -0.13 -6.43
N LEU A 210 -15.06 0.00 -5.71
CA LEU A 210 -14.17 -1.12 -5.39
C LEU A 210 -14.63 -1.89 -4.16
N GLU A 211 -15.24 -1.23 -3.17
CA GLU A 211 -15.64 -1.85 -1.89
C GLU A 211 -16.49 -3.12 -2.09
N PRO A 212 -17.58 -3.14 -2.90
CA PRO A 212 -18.38 -4.34 -3.09
C PRO A 212 -17.58 -5.50 -3.71
N ARG A 213 -16.63 -5.19 -4.58
CA ARG A 213 -15.77 -6.18 -5.21
C ARG A 213 -14.78 -6.76 -4.20
N ILE A 214 -14.15 -5.92 -3.38
CA ILE A 214 -13.21 -6.35 -2.34
C ILE A 214 -13.91 -7.22 -1.31
N VAL A 215 -15.12 -6.86 -0.89
CA VAL A 215 -15.93 -7.69 0.01
C VAL A 215 -16.23 -9.06 -0.62
N ALA A 216 -16.53 -9.12 -1.91
CA ALA A 216 -16.74 -10.38 -2.63
C ALA A 216 -15.43 -11.20 -2.76
N ASP A 217 -14.31 -10.57 -3.01
CA ASP A 217 -12.99 -11.19 -3.02
C ASP A 217 -12.62 -11.76 -1.64
N PHE A 218 -12.88 -11.02 -0.56
CA PHE A 218 -12.67 -11.48 0.81
C PHE A 218 -13.56 -12.66 1.19
N ALA A 219 -14.83 -12.64 0.77
CA ALA A 219 -15.73 -13.78 0.96
C ALA A 219 -15.15 -15.07 0.35
N SER A 220 -14.47 -14.96 -0.79
CA SER A 220 -13.83 -16.07 -1.48
C SER A 220 -12.50 -16.48 -0.84
N ILE A 221 -11.61 -15.53 -0.51
CA ILE A 221 -10.29 -15.79 0.07
C ILE A 221 -10.43 -16.47 1.44
N TYR A 222 -11.33 -15.95 2.29
CA TYR A 222 -11.50 -16.43 3.66
C TYR A 222 -12.61 -17.48 3.81
N GLN A 223 -13.14 -18.02 2.69
CA GLN A 223 -14.11 -19.11 2.73
C GLN A 223 -13.64 -20.32 3.57
N PRO A 224 -12.34 -20.72 3.55
CA PRO A 224 -11.86 -21.84 4.35
C PRO A 224 -11.78 -21.60 5.85
N LEU A 225 -11.95 -20.35 6.32
CA LEU A 225 -11.93 -20.02 7.75
C LEU A 225 -13.30 -20.33 8.38
N SER A 226 -13.26 -20.86 9.60
CA SER A 226 -14.46 -20.92 10.46
C SER A 226 -14.89 -19.50 10.87
N ASP A 227 -16.13 -19.36 11.32
CA ASP A 227 -16.64 -18.08 11.82
C ASP A 227 -15.88 -17.56 13.04
N GLN A 228 -15.37 -18.48 13.89
CA GLN A 228 -14.52 -18.12 15.03
C GLN A 228 -13.14 -17.60 14.60
N GLU A 229 -12.51 -18.23 13.62
CA GLU A 229 -11.23 -17.76 13.06
C GLU A 229 -11.38 -16.40 12.38
N LEU A 230 -12.50 -16.20 11.67
CA LEU A 230 -12.80 -14.91 11.04
C LEU A 230 -13.03 -13.82 12.08
N ASP A 231 -13.74 -14.12 13.21
CA ASP A 231 -13.90 -13.19 14.32
C ASP A 231 -12.55 -12.81 14.96
N GLN A 232 -11.63 -13.77 15.12
CA GLN A 232 -10.29 -13.51 15.66
C GLN A 232 -9.50 -12.60 14.72
N TYR A 233 -9.62 -12.80 13.40
CA TYR A 233 -8.94 -11.96 12.42
C TYR A 233 -9.51 -10.53 12.41
N VAL A 234 -10.83 -10.38 12.40
CA VAL A 234 -11.49 -9.07 12.52
C VAL A 234 -11.04 -8.36 13.81
N ALA A 235 -11.05 -9.07 14.94
CA ALA A 235 -10.63 -8.50 16.22
C ALA A 235 -9.15 -8.06 16.22
N PHE A 236 -8.28 -8.79 15.54
CA PHE A 236 -6.89 -8.35 15.34
C PHE A 236 -6.81 -7.08 14.49
N CYS A 237 -7.47 -7.04 13.33
CA CYS A 237 -7.45 -5.86 12.44
C CYS A 237 -8.06 -4.62 13.11
N GLU A 238 -9.06 -4.78 13.97
CA GLU A 238 -9.69 -3.71 14.77
C GLU A 238 -8.91 -3.35 16.03
N SER A 239 -7.88 -4.11 16.44
CA SER A 239 -7.02 -3.78 17.57
C SER A 239 -6.17 -2.54 17.29
N SER A 240 -5.69 -1.86 18.34
CA SER A 240 -4.80 -0.70 18.16
C SER A 240 -3.60 -1.02 17.28
N ALA A 241 -2.91 -2.14 17.50
CA ALA A 241 -1.74 -2.53 16.72
C ALA A 241 -2.09 -2.91 15.28
N GLY A 242 -3.19 -3.65 15.06
CA GLY A 242 -3.65 -4.01 13.72
C GLY A 242 -4.09 -2.80 12.90
N HIS A 243 -4.83 -1.89 13.52
CA HIS A 243 -5.28 -0.65 12.91
C HIS A 243 -4.09 0.27 12.55
N GLU A 244 -3.16 0.49 13.48
CA GLU A 244 -1.96 1.29 13.24
C GLU A 244 -1.08 0.72 12.14
N PHE A 245 -0.93 -0.62 12.12
CA PHE A 245 -0.20 -1.30 11.04
C PHE A 245 -0.88 -1.13 9.69
N ALA A 246 -2.21 -1.22 9.63
CA ALA A 246 -2.96 -1.03 8.39
C ALA A 246 -2.81 0.40 7.84
N LEU A 247 -2.97 1.42 8.69
CA LEU A 247 -2.79 2.83 8.31
C LEU A 247 -1.37 3.13 7.86
N THR A 248 -0.38 2.71 8.65
CA THR A 248 1.04 2.95 8.33
C THR A 248 1.45 2.23 7.04
N SER A 249 0.91 1.02 6.80
CA SER A 249 1.14 0.28 5.56
C SER A 249 0.52 0.99 4.35
N LEU A 250 -0.68 1.56 4.52
CA LEU A 250 -1.34 2.33 3.47
C LEU A 250 -0.52 3.57 3.10
N ASP A 251 -0.05 4.34 4.08
CA ASP A 251 0.80 5.51 3.86
C ASP A 251 2.15 5.15 3.21
N ALA A 252 2.72 4.02 3.61
CA ALA A 252 3.97 3.53 3.02
C ALA A 252 3.81 3.10 1.57
N LEU A 253 2.69 2.45 1.23
CA LEU A 253 2.34 2.09 -0.14
C LEU A 253 2.08 3.33 -1.00
N ASP A 254 1.28 4.28 -0.51
CA ASP A 254 1.01 5.57 -1.16
C ASP A 254 2.32 6.26 -1.57
N LYS A 255 3.24 6.41 -0.62
CA LYS A 255 4.55 7.00 -0.88
C LYS A 255 5.34 6.24 -1.93
N ALA A 256 5.47 4.91 -1.78
CA ALA A 256 6.28 4.09 -2.69
C ALA A 256 5.74 4.12 -4.13
N LEU A 257 4.42 4.05 -4.29
CA LEU A 257 3.76 4.05 -5.59
C LEU A 257 3.78 5.43 -6.25
N THR A 258 3.57 6.51 -5.48
CA THR A 258 3.70 7.88 -5.98
C THR A 258 5.12 8.18 -6.48
N GLU A 259 6.15 7.76 -5.75
CA GLU A 259 7.53 7.89 -6.18
C GLU A 259 7.82 7.08 -7.44
N ALA A 260 7.35 5.83 -7.51
CA ALA A 260 7.52 4.98 -8.69
C ALA A 260 6.82 5.57 -9.91
N ALA A 261 5.57 6.02 -9.76
CA ALA A 261 4.81 6.66 -10.83
C ALA A 261 5.46 7.97 -11.32
N THR A 262 6.04 8.74 -10.39
CA THR A 262 6.79 9.95 -10.75
C THR A 262 8.04 9.60 -11.58
N ARG A 263 8.81 8.58 -11.19
CA ARG A 263 9.94 8.07 -11.98
C ARG A 263 9.50 7.59 -13.37
N LEU A 264 8.38 6.86 -13.45
CA LEU A 264 7.81 6.44 -14.74
C LEU A 264 7.51 7.65 -15.62
N GLY A 265 6.81 8.66 -15.11
CA GLY A 265 6.47 9.86 -15.85
C GLY A 265 7.71 10.62 -16.38
N GLN A 266 8.76 10.73 -15.57
CA GLN A 266 10.04 11.33 -15.97
C GLN A 266 10.69 10.57 -17.14
N ARG A 267 10.79 9.24 -17.04
CA ARG A 267 11.36 8.41 -18.12
C ARG A 267 10.59 8.51 -19.41
N LEU A 268 9.25 8.57 -19.34
CA LEU A 268 8.42 8.75 -20.53
C LEU A 268 8.64 10.13 -21.20
N ALA A 269 8.89 11.16 -20.40
CA ALA A 269 9.22 12.47 -20.92
C ALA A 269 10.60 12.49 -21.58
N ASP A 270 11.60 11.82 -21.01
CA ASP A 270 12.96 11.71 -21.59
C ASP A 270 12.91 11.01 -22.96
N VAL A 271 12.19 9.89 -23.06
CA VAL A 271 12.01 9.17 -24.35
C VAL A 271 11.33 10.06 -25.39
N SER A 272 10.28 10.81 -24.98
CA SER A 272 9.58 11.73 -25.88
C SER A 272 10.49 12.86 -26.38
N ALA A 273 11.38 13.37 -25.53
CA ALA A 273 12.35 14.40 -25.89
C ALA A 273 13.36 13.90 -26.94
N MET A 274 13.83 12.65 -26.81
CA MET A 274 14.74 12.01 -27.75
C MET A 274 14.11 11.77 -29.13
N GLN A 275 12.80 11.53 -29.19
CA GLN A 275 12.03 11.28 -30.41
C GLN A 275 11.45 12.55 -31.06
N GLY A 276 11.93 13.75 -30.74
CA GLY A 276 11.50 15.01 -31.34
C GLY A 276 10.27 15.67 -30.74
N GLY A 277 9.95 15.37 -29.50
CA GLY A 277 9.03 16.20 -28.69
C GLY A 277 7.54 15.86 -28.77
N ALA A 278 7.14 14.79 -29.46
CA ALA A 278 5.73 14.38 -29.53
C ALA A 278 5.48 13.13 -28.65
N LEU A 279 4.71 13.30 -27.58
CA LEU A 279 4.18 12.13 -26.84
C LEU A 279 3.39 11.23 -27.79
N PRO A 280 3.55 9.90 -27.71
CA PRO A 280 2.69 8.95 -28.41
C PRO A 280 1.21 9.27 -28.16
N PRO A 281 0.31 9.12 -29.16
CA PRO A 281 -1.11 9.50 -29.05
C PRO A 281 -1.82 8.91 -27.83
N ALA A 282 -1.47 7.67 -27.42
CA ALA A 282 -2.04 7.01 -26.26
C ALA A 282 -1.66 7.70 -24.94
N LEU A 283 -0.43 8.20 -24.82
CA LEU A 283 0.02 8.95 -23.64
C LEU A 283 -0.54 10.37 -23.60
N ARG A 284 -0.90 10.94 -24.76
CA ARG A 284 -1.63 12.23 -24.84
C ARG A 284 -3.02 12.12 -24.23
N VAL A 285 -3.69 10.98 -24.35
CA VAL A 285 -5.03 10.75 -23.76
C VAL A 285 -4.94 10.68 -22.24
N VAL A 286 -3.91 10.06 -21.69
CA VAL A 286 -3.67 10.03 -20.24
C VAL A 286 -3.34 11.44 -19.72
N ALA A 287 -2.48 12.16 -20.42
CA ALA A 287 -2.12 13.55 -20.09
C ALA A 287 -3.30 14.52 -20.24
N ALA A 288 -4.17 14.34 -21.23
CA ALA A 288 -5.34 15.19 -21.45
C ALA A 288 -6.50 14.94 -20.49
N ARG A 289 -6.60 13.75 -19.88
CA ARG A 289 -7.60 13.44 -18.85
C ARG A 289 -7.16 13.84 -17.44
N ALA A 290 -5.87 14.13 -17.26
CA ALA A 290 -5.30 14.60 -16.01
C ALA A 290 -5.21 16.15 -15.90
N GLY A 291 -5.52 16.89 -16.95
CA GLY A 291 -5.65 18.34 -16.99
C GLY A 291 -7.11 18.78 -17.11
#